data_ac5a40deb64abdfde7e7a46363434fb1
#
_entry.id   ac5a40deb64abdfde7e7a46363434fb1
#
_cell.length_a   1.000
_cell.length_b   1.000
_cell.length_c   1.000
_cell.angle_alpha   90.00
_cell.angle_beta   90.00
_cell.angle_gamma   90.00
#
_symmetry.space_group_name_H-M   'P 1'
#
loop_
_entity.id
_entity.type
_entity.pdbx_description
1 polymer ?
#
loop_
_entity_poly.entity_id
_entity_poly.type
_entity_poly.pdbx_seq_one_letter_code
_entity_poly.pdbx_strand_id
1 'polypeptide(L)'
;MKRQRDIKRRIAVALRRYLVEKLPSKKYRIYFGCSQDFMRAFVRSQFADGESWQGFGVKWKIGHVLAAGYFDMENENDRRLCWNWINLRVARGVEVRRILSADEALYILGDRVEVFPENEAIGALIVKAYELRERNRSNKLEMGELRSRYEQKEWVGPAENPS
;
A
#
# COMPACT_ATOMS: atom_id res chain seq x y z
N MET A 1 9.11 -16.33 2.10
CA MET A 1 9.48 -14.92 2.38
C MET A 1 10.59 -14.35 1.49
N LYS A 2 11.73 -15.02 1.31
CA LYS A 2 12.85 -14.51 0.45
C LYS A 2 12.40 -14.30 -1.00
N ARG A 3 11.70 -15.27 -1.60
CA ARG A 3 11.21 -15.23 -2.99
C ARG A 3 10.26 -14.05 -3.25
N GLN A 4 9.31 -13.78 -2.36
CA GLN A 4 8.39 -12.63 -2.50
C GLN A 4 9.14 -11.29 -2.47
N ARG A 5 10.14 -11.13 -1.59
CA ARG A 5 10.98 -9.92 -1.54
C ARG A 5 11.78 -9.72 -2.83
N ASP A 6 12.29 -10.79 -3.41
CA ASP A 6 13.04 -10.73 -4.66
C ASP A 6 12.16 -10.33 -5.84
N ILE A 7 10.93 -10.89 -5.94
CA ILE A 7 9.95 -10.51 -6.96
C ILE A 7 9.60 -9.03 -6.82
N LYS A 8 9.23 -8.58 -5.62
CA LYS A 8 8.91 -7.18 -5.32
C LYS A 8 10.06 -6.24 -5.74
N ARG A 9 11.29 -6.56 -5.38
CA ARG A 9 12.48 -5.77 -5.73
C ARG A 9 12.68 -5.66 -7.24
N ARG A 10 12.51 -6.75 -7.97
CA ARG A 10 12.67 -6.77 -9.44
C ARG A 10 11.64 -5.87 -10.12
N ILE A 11 10.38 -5.91 -9.68
CA ILE A 11 9.33 -5.06 -10.24
C ILE A 11 9.59 -3.59 -9.88
N ALA A 12 10.01 -3.29 -8.65
CA ALA A 12 10.36 -1.93 -8.23
C ALA A 12 11.51 -1.33 -9.06
N VAL A 13 12.56 -2.13 -9.35
CA VAL A 13 13.66 -1.70 -10.22
C VAL A 13 13.17 -1.47 -11.66
N ALA A 14 12.30 -2.35 -12.18
CA ALA A 14 11.72 -2.20 -13.51
C ALA A 14 10.85 -0.94 -13.59
N LEU A 15 10.04 -0.65 -12.56
CA LEU A 15 9.23 0.57 -12.48
C LEU A 15 10.10 1.83 -12.49
N ARG A 16 11.19 1.84 -11.70
CA ARG A 16 12.12 2.96 -11.70
C ARG A 16 12.69 3.22 -13.11
N ARG A 17 13.18 2.18 -13.77
CA ARG A 17 13.70 2.29 -15.14
C ARG A 17 12.65 2.78 -16.11
N TYR A 18 11.45 2.28 -15.98
CA TYR A 18 10.29 2.67 -16.79
C TYR A 18 9.93 4.15 -16.61
N LEU A 19 9.94 4.64 -15.38
CA LEU A 19 9.57 6.02 -15.04
C LEU A 19 10.70 7.02 -15.25
N VAL A 20 11.85 6.78 -14.65
CA VAL A 20 12.94 7.77 -14.56
C VAL A 20 13.86 7.69 -15.76
N GLU A 21 14.27 6.48 -16.13
CA GLU A 21 15.23 6.25 -17.20
C GLU A 21 14.56 6.13 -18.58
N LYS A 22 13.22 6.14 -18.64
CA LYS A 22 12.42 5.97 -19.87
C LYS A 22 12.75 4.68 -20.63
N LEU A 23 13.25 3.67 -19.96
CA LEU A 23 13.55 2.39 -20.58
C LEU A 23 12.30 1.53 -20.68
N PRO A 24 11.98 0.96 -21.85
CA PRO A 24 10.83 0.09 -22.03
C PRO A 24 11.00 -1.20 -21.23
N SER A 25 9.93 -1.67 -20.61
CA SER A 25 9.91 -2.95 -19.89
C SER A 25 8.86 -3.88 -20.49
N LYS A 26 9.26 -4.72 -21.45
CA LYS A 26 8.34 -5.71 -22.05
C LYS A 26 7.81 -6.69 -21.02
N LYS A 27 8.65 -7.16 -20.10
CA LYS A 27 8.33 -8.19 -19.11
C LYS A 27 7.43 -7.70 -17.98
N TYR A 28 7.62 -6.48 -17.49
CA TYR A 28 6.93 -5.97 -16.30
C TYR A 28 5.81 -4.97 -16.60
N ARG A 29 5.72 -4.51 -17.85
CA ARG A 29 4.68 -3.56 -18.30
C ARG A 29 3.26 -4.03 -17.95
N ILE A 30 3.01 -5.32 -18.02
CA ILE A 30 1.70 -5.91 -17.72
C ILE A 30 1.22 -5.63 -16.28
N TYR A 31 2.16 -5.41 -15.35
CA TYR A 31 1.81 -5.10 -13.96
C TYR A 31 1.42 -3.63 -13.78
N PHE A 32 1.91 -2.74 -14.62
CA PHE A 32 1.66 -1.30 -14.48
C PHE A 32 0.28 -0.89 -15.01
N GLY A 33 -0.31 -1.66 -15.91
CA GLY A 33 -1.67 -1.47 -16.41
C GLY A 33 -1.89 -0.23 -17.28
N CYS A 34 -0.82 0.42 -17.77
CA CYS A 34 -0.90 1.60 -18.62
C CYS A 34 0.36 1.78 -19.49
N SER A 35 0.30 2.75 -20.41
CA SER A 35 1.47 3.16 -21.20
C SER A 35 2.49 3.91 -20.35
N GLN A 36 3.74 3.97 -20.82
CA GLN A 36 4.82 4.70 -20.14
C GLN A 36 4.52 6.20 -20.04
N ASP A 37 4.01 6.78 -21.11
CA ASP A 37 3.70 8.21 -21.16
C ASP A 37 2.56 8.56 -20.17
N PHE A 38 1.52 7.73 -20.13
CA PHE A 38 0.44 7.89 -19.16
C PHE A 38 0.97 7.78 -17.73
N MET A 39 1.75 6.75 -17.40
CA MET A 39 2.33 6.56 -16.08
C MET A 39 3.17 7.77 -15.66
N ARG A 40 3.99 8.28 -16.56
CA ARG A 40 4.81 9.47 -16.30
C ARG A 40 3.97 10.72 -16.08
N ALA A 41 2.93 10.93 -16.89
CA ALA A 41 1.99 12.04 -16.69
C ALA A 41 1.28 11.94 -15.34
N PHE A 42 0.79 10.75 -14.99
CA PHE A 42 0.13 10.48 -13.72
C PHE A 42 1.05 10.71 -12.50
N VAL A 43 2.30 10.27 -12.56
CA VAL A 43 3.27 10.52 -11.48
C VAL A 43 3.62 12.01 -11.42
N ARG A 44 3.84 12.66 -12.57
CA ARG A 44 4.13 14.10 -12.64
C ARG A 44 2.98 14.95 -12.07
N SER A 45 1.73 14.57 -12.27
CA SER A 45 0.57 15.30 -11.74
C SER A 45 0.52 15.35 -10.20
N GLN A 46 1.28 14.49 -9.55
CA GLN A 46 1.42 14.43 -8.08
C GLN A 46 2.65 15.19 -7.57
N PHE A 47 3.46 15.81 -8.44
CA PHE A 47 4.62 16.58 -8.00
C PHE A 47 4.20 17.86 -7.28
N ALA A 48 4.92 18.19 -6.22
CA ALA A 48 4.84 19.50 -5.59
C ALA A 48 5.66 20.52 -6.37
N ASP A 49 5.48 21.79 -6.04
CA ASP A 49 6.21 22.88 -6.69
C ASP A 49 7.73 22.67 -6.57
N GLY A 50 8.42 22.81 -7.69
CA GLY A 50 9.87 22.60 -7.78
C GLY A 50 10.33 21.15 -7.77
N GLU A 51 9.42 20.16 -7.74
CA GLU A 51 9.79 18.76 -7.90
C GLU A 51 10.04 18.39 -9.37
N SER A 52 10.95 17.46 -9.57
CA SER A 52 11.34 16.98 -10.88
C SER A 52 11.75 15.50 -10.83
N TRP A 53 11.96 14.89 -11.99
CA TRP A 53 12.42 13.51 -12.09
C TRP A 53 13.79 13.27 -11.45
N GLN A 54 14.66 14.28 -11.40
CA GLN A 54 15.95 14.21 -10.72
C GLN A 54 15.83 14.06 -9.19
N GLY A 55 14.69 14.44 -8.62
CA GLY A 55 14.41 14.27 -7.19
C GLY A 55 14.10 12.83 -6.78
N PHE A 56 13.92 11.91 -7.72
CA PHE A 56 13.58 10.52 -7.41
C PHE A 56 14.65 9.84 -6.52
N GLY A 57 14.18 9.20 -5.47
CA GLY A 57 15.05 8.49 -4.53
C GLY A 57 15.59 9.36 -3.40
N VAL A 58 15.66 10.68 -3.58
CA VAL A 58 16.11 11.65 -2.58
C VAL A 58 14.95 12.47 -2.04
N LYS A 59 14.26 13.20 -2.88
CA LYS A 59 13.14 14.09 -2.49
C LYS A 59 11.80 13.35 -2.43
N TRP A 60 11.60 12.40 -3.33
CA TRP A 60 10.38 11.61 -3.41
C TRP A 60 10.65 10.17 -3.91
N LYS A 61 9.73 9.29 -3.65
CA LYS A 61 9.73 7.89 -4.10
C LYS A 61 8.33 7.48 -4.53
N ILE A 62 8.22 6.34 -5.21
CA ILE A 62 6.93 5.71 -5.46
C ILE A 62 6.57 4.84 -4.26
N GLY A 63 5.42 5.13 -3.69
CA GLY A 63 4.73 4.32 -2.68
C GLY A 63 3.47 3.69 -3.25
N HIS A 64 2.78 2.93 -2.43
CA HIS A 64 1.51 2.29 -2.76
C HIS A 64 0.38 2.92 -1.94
N VAL A 65 -0.83 2.94 -2.49
CA VAL A 65 -2.05 3.29 -1.75
C VAL A 65 -2.38 2.15 -0.79
N LEU A 66 -2.57 0.93 -1.29
CA LEU A 66 -2.56 -0.30 -0.50
C LEU A 66 -1.15 -0.86 -0.47
N ALA A 67 -0.55 -0.96 0.70
CA ALA A 67 0.84 -1.38 0.86
C ALA A 67 1.11 -2.76 0.27
N ALA A 68 2.28 -2.93 -0.36
CA ALA A 68 2.67 -4.16 -1.02
C ALA A 68 2.68 -5.40 -0.10
N GLY A 69 2.72 -5.22 1.23
CA GLY A 69 2.61 -6.30 2.21
C GLY A 69 1.23 -6.97 2.26
N TYR A 70 0.20 -6.35 1.69
CA TYR A 70 -1.15 -6.92 1.62
C TYR A 70 -1.39 -7.78 0.37
N PHE A 71 -0.37 -7.97 -0.44
CA PHE A 71 -0.44 -8.72 -1.69
C PHE A 71 0.52 -9.90 -1.66
N ASP A 72 0.08 -11.03 -2.20
CA ASP A 72 0.96 -12.18 -2.44
C ASP A 72 1.74 -11.97 -3.74
N MET A 73 3.03 -11.70 -3.63
CA MET A 73 3.90 -11.49 -4.79
C MET A 73 4.14 -12.76 -5.63
N GLU A 74 3.75 -13.94 -5.14
CA GLU A 74 3.80 -15.18 -5.93
C GLU A 74 2.53 -15.36 -6.77
N ASN A 75 1.43 -14.72 -6.38
CA ASN A 75 0.19 -14.66 -7.16
C ASN A 75 0.26 -13.57 -8.24
N GLU A 76 -0.04 -13.93 -9.50
CA GLU A 76 0.05 -12.98 -10.61
C GLU A 76 -1.01 -11.87 -10.54
N ASN A 77 -2.23 -12.20 -10.12
CA ASN A 77 -3.29 -11.21 -9.99
C ASN A 77 -2.96 -10.18 -8.89
N ASP A 78 -2.43 -10.64 -7.76
CA ASP A 78 -1.98 -9.77 -6.69
C ASP A 78 -0.83 -8.85 -7.14
N ARG A 79 0.12 -9.37 -7.96
CA ARG A 79 1.16 -8.53 -8.57
C ARG A 79 0.57 -7.47 -9.48
N ARG A 80 -0.41 -7.82 -10.31
CA ARG A 80 -1.10 -6.88 -11.22
C ARG A 80 -1.83 -5.80 -10.44
N LEU A 81 -2.52 -6.14 -9.37
CA LEU A 81 -3.20 -5.17 -8.51
C LEU A 81 -2.21 -4.29 -7.75
N CYS A 82 -1.21 -4.89 -7.12
CA CYS A 82 -0.21 -4.16 -6.32
C CYS A 82 0.51 -3.09 -7.12
N TRP A 83 0.97 -3.44 -8.35
CA TRP A 83 1.79 -2.58 -9.18
C TRP A 83 1.01 -1.81 -10.25
N ASN A 84 -0.32 -1.97 -10.31
CA ASN A 84 -1.16 -1.13 -11.17
C ASN A 84 -0.95 0.34 -10.81
N TRP A 85 -0.84 1.20 -11.83
CA TRP A 85 -0.64 2.63 -11.66
C TRP A 85 -1.65 3.27 -10.70
N ILE A 86 -2.89 2.76 -10.67
CA ILE A 86 -3.95 3.26 -9.81
C ILE A 86 -3.68 3.02 -8.31
N ASN A 87 -2.83 2.03 -7.97
CA ASN A 87 -2.38 1.76 -6.61
C ASN A 87 -1.07 2.48 -6.25
N LEU A 88 -0.47 3.23 -7.18
CA LEU A 88 0.80 3.92 -6.94
C LEU A 88 0.56 5.37 -6.54
N ARG A 89 1.45 5.91 -5.70
CA ARG A 89 1.45 7.31 -5.28
C ARG A 89 2.87 7.84 -5.14
N VAL A 90 3.02 9.15 -5.25
CA VAL A 90 4.26 9.83 -4.86
C VAL A 90 4.28 9.99 -3.35
N ALA A 91 5.37 9.57 -2.71
CA ALA A 91 5.57 9.67 -1.27
C ALA A 91 6.85 10.47 -0.96
N ARG A 92 6.80 11.30 0.09
CA ARG A 92 7.86 12.24 0.47
C ARG A 92 8.24 12.08 1.92
N GLY A 93 9.49 12.32 2.26
CA GLY A 93 9.96 12.36 3.64
C GLY A 93 9.51 11.14 4.46
N VAL A 94 8.85 11.39 5.56
CA VAL A 94 8.35 10.34 6.48
C VAL A 94 7.30 9.43 5.82
N GLU A 95 6.56 9.94 4.85
CA GLU A 95 5.52 9.17 4.14
C GLU A 95 6.08 8.03 3.28
N VAL A 96 7.36 8.06 2.93
CA VAL A 96 8.03 6.99 2.17
C VAL A 96 7.95 5.65 2.89
N ARG A 97 7.97 5.67 4.22
CA ARG A 97 7.91 4.47 5.08
C ARG A 97 6.52 4.25 5.68
N ARG A 98 5.62 5.20 5.50
CA ARG A 98 4.27 5.13 6.07
C ARG A 98 3.39 4.17 5.29
N ILE A 99 2.79 3.23 6.01
CA ILE A 99 1.70 2.41 5.50
C ILE A 99 0.41 3.18 5.77
N LEU A 100 -0.37 3.43 4.71
CA LEU A 100 -1.68 4.04 4.85
C LEU A 100 -2.63 3.08 5.56
N SER A 101 -3.52 3.61 6.39
CA SER A 101 -4.63 2.84 6.93
C SER A 101 -5.60 2.42 5.82
N ALA A 102 -6.47 1.45 6.11
CA ALA A 102 -7.50 1.03 5.17
C ALA A 102 -8.46 2.18 4.81
N ASP A 103 -8.79 3.05 5.77
CA ASP A 103 -9.68 4.19 5.54
C ASP A 103 -9.02 5.26 4.67
N GLU A 104 -7.73 5.57 4.89
CA GLU A 104 -6.97 6.47 4.01
C GLU A 104 -6.86 5.90 2.58
N ALA A 105 -6.63 4.60 2.45
CA ALA A 105 -6.58 3.94 1.15
C ALA A 105 -7.94 4.01 0.44
N LEU A 106 -9.04 3.75 1.15
CA LEU A 106 -10.40 3.86 0.61
C LEU A 106 -10.73 5.27 0.15
N TYR A 107 -10.32 6.29 0.91
CA TYR A 107 -10.51 7.69 0.53
C TYR A 107 -9.80 7.99 -0.80
N ILE A 108 -8.51 7.67 -0.92
CA ILE A 108 -7.73 7.91 -2.15
C ILE A 108 -8.29 7.12 -3.33
N LEU A 109 -8.69 5.86 -3.12
CA LEU A 109 -9.26 5.03 -4.18
C LEU A 109 -10.63 5.55 -4.61
N GLY A 110 -11.44 6.09 -3.68
CA GLY A 110 -12.71 6.75 -3.96
C GLY A 110 -12.54 7.93 -4.91
N ASP A 111 -11.62 8.85 -4.58
CA ASP A 111 -11.30 9.99 -5.46
C ASP A 111 -10.83 9.51 -6.86
N ARG A 112 -10.07 8.43 -6.92
CA ARG A 112 -9.59 7.87 -8.18
C ARG A 112 -10.69 7.21 -9.01
N VAL A 113 -11.71 6.63 -8.39
CA VAL A 113 -12.90 6.11 -9.11
C VAL A 113 -13.60 7.23 -9.85
N GLU A 114 -13.77 8.39 -9.23
CA GLU A 114 -14.43 9.53 -9.86
C GLU A 114 -13.69 10.02 -11.10
N VAL A 115 -12.35 9.97 -11.07
CA VAL A 115 -11.50 10.44 -12.18
C VAL A 115 -11.28 9.36 -13.23
N PHE A 116 -11.22 8.10 -12.82
CA PHE A 116 -10.86 6.95 -13.67
C PHE A 116 -11.84 5.77 -13.52
N PRO A 117 -13.14 5.97 -13.79
CA PRO A 117 -14.17 4.95 -13.50
C PRO A 117 -13.99 3.65 -14.31
N GLU A 118 -13.31 3.71 -15.45
CA GLU A 118 -13.09 2.56 -16.33
C GLU A 118 -11.89 1.69 -15.93
N ASN A 119 -11.16 2.04 -14.85
CA ASN A 119 -10.02 1.24 -14.42
C ASN A 119 -10.49 -0.02 -13.70
N GLU A 120 -10.35 -1.17 -14.35
CA GLU A 120 -10.81 -2.46 -13.82
C GLU A 120 -10.15 -2.86 -12.48
N ALA A 121 -8.91 -2.43 -12.23
CA ALA A 121 -8.18 -2.78 -11.01
C ALA A 121 -8.73 -2.04 -9.77
N ILE A 122 -9.38 -0.89 -9.95
CA ILE A 122 -9.78 -0.03 -8.82
C ILE A 122 -10.85 -0.69 -7.95
N GLY A 123 -11.82 -1.38 -8.56
CA GLY A 123 -12.85 -2.13 -7.83
C GLY A 123 -12.26 -3.22 -6.96
N ALA A 124 -11.32 -4.01 -7.49
CA ALA A 124 -10.64 -5.06 -6.74
C ALA A 124 -9.77 -4.48 -5.60
N LEU A 125 -9.14 -3.33 -5.79
CA LEU A 125 -8.38 -2.65 -4.75
C LEU A 125 -9.30 -2.13 -3.63
N ILE A 126 -10.46 -1.59 -3.96
CA ILE A 126 -11.46 -1.15 -2.98
C ILE A 126 -11.95 -2.33 -2.15
N VAL A 127 -12.31 -3.45 -2.77
CA VAL A 127 -12.70 -4.68 -2.05
C VAL A 127 -11.60 -5.11 -1.09
N LYS A 128 -10.36 -5.16 -1.54
CA LYS A 128 -9.20 -5.53 -0.70
C LYS A 128 -8.97 -4.55 0.47
N ALA A 129 -9.23 -3.26 0.27
CA ALA A 129 -9.16 -2.25 1.33
C ALA A 129 -10.27 -2.44 2.38
N TYR A 130 -11.49 -2.77 1.96
CA TYR A 130 -12.58 -3.12 2.87
C TYR A 130 -12.27 -4.36 3.70
N GLU A 131 -11.76 -5.43 3.08
CA GLU A 131 -11.35 -6.66 3.78
C GLU A 131 -10.28 -6.37 4.83
N LEU A 132 -9.30 -5.52 4.49
CA LEU A 132 -8.26 -5.09 5.42
C LEU A 132 -8.85 -4.31 6.61
N ARG A 133 -9.79 -3.40 6.35
CA ARG A 133 -10.48 -2.62 7.38
C ARG A 133 -11.22 -3.53 8.36
N GLU A 134 -12.00 -4.48 7.86
CA GLU A 134 -12.75 -5.40 8.72
C GLU A 134 -11.83 -6.32 9.53
N ARG A 135 -10.73 -6.81 8.93
CA ARG A 135 -9.72 -7.58 9.66
C ARG A 135 -9.10 -6.78 10.81
N ASN A 136 -8.77 -5.52 10.56
CA ASN A 136 -8.19 -4.65 11.59
C ASN A 136 -9.19 -4.36 12.71
N ARG A 137 -10.49 -4.24 12.41
CA ARG A 137 -11.55 -4.08 13.41
C ARG A 137 -11.68 -5.32 14.29
N SER A 138 -11.72 -6.51 13.69
CA SER A 138 -11.81 -7.78 14.40
C SER A 138 -10.62 -7.98 15.34
N ASN A 139 -9.40 -7.77 14.85
CA ASN A 139 -8.19 -7.87 15.67
C ASN A 139 -8.20 -6.89 16.86
N LYS A 140 -8.71 -5.67 16.65
CA LYS A 140 -8.83 -4.67 17.74
C LYS A 140 -9.82 -5.10 18.80
N LEU A 141 -10.95 -5.71 18.42
CA LEU A 141 -11.94 -6.25 19.35
C LEU A 141 -11.36 -7.40 20.14
N GLU A 142 -10.73 -8.39 19.52
CA GLU A 142 -10.08 -9.52 20.18
C GLU A 142 -9.01 -9.07 21.19
N MET A 143 -8.17 -8.10 20.79
CA MET A 143 -7.15 -7.54 21.69
C MET A 143 -7.76 -6.77 22.87
N GLY A 144 -8.88 -6.06 22.64
CA GLY A 144 -9.62 -5.39 23.72
C GLY A 144 -10.22 -6.38 24.72
N GLU A 145 -10.80 -7.49 24.24
CA GLU A 145 -11.33 -8.54 25.10
C GLU A 145 -10.22 -9.26 25.88
N LEU A 146 -9.08 -9.55 25.25
CA LEU A 146 -7.93 -10.15 25.92
C LEU A 146 -7.40 -9.24 27.03
N ARG A 147 -7.25 -7.94 26.75
CA ARG A 147 -6.82 -6.95 27.72
C ARG A 147 -7.77 -6.88 28.92
N SER A 148 -9.07 -6.82 28.67
CA SER A 148 -10.09 -6.82 29.72
C SER A 148 -10.02 -8.05 30.61
N ARG A 149 -9.78 -9.24 30.03
CA ARG A 149 -9.59 -10.49 30.78
C ARG A 149 -8.32 -10.51 31.63
N TYR A 150 -7.25 -9.86 31.15
CA TYR A 150 -6.00 -9.73 31.93
C TYR A 150 -6.18 -8.77 33.11
N GLU A 151 -6.79 -7.61 32.89
CA GLU A 151 -7.06 -6.61 33.94
C GLU A 151 -8.00 -7.17 35.04
N GLN A 152 -8.92 -8.06 34.71
CA GLN A 152 -9.77 -8.75 35.67
C GLN A 152 -9.06 -9.86 36.47
N LYS A 153 -7.96 -10.44 35.95
CA LYS A 153 -7.19 -11.48 36.66
C LYS A 153 -6.13 -10.95 37.60
N GLU A 154 -5.66 -9.73 37.44
CA GLU A 154 -4.65 -9.14 38.31
C GLU A 154 -5.22 -8.59 39.64
N TRP A 155 -6.55 -8.53 39.79
CA TRP A 155 -7.18 -8.08 41.03
C TRP A 155 -7.61 -9.25 41.95
N VAL A 156 -6.66 -10.09 42.34
CA VAL A 156 -6.81 -10.91 43.56
C VAL A 156 -6.16 -10.12 44.66
N GLY A 157 -7.00 -9.39 45.42
CA GLY A 157 -6.54 -8.63 46.59
C GLY A 157 -5.77 -9.52 47.54
N PRO A 158 -4.90 -8.93 48.39
CA PRO A 158 -4.10 -9.68 49.37
C PRO A 158 -5.06 -10.46 50.26
N ALA A 159 -4.78 -11.77 50.41
CA ALA A 159 -5.47 -12.60 51.39
C ALA A 159 -5.39 -11.93 52.76
N GLU A 160 -6.55 -11.56 53.33
CA GLU A 160 -6.61 -11.12 54.71
C GLU A 160 -6.06 -12.26 55.57
N ASN A 161 -4.94 -12.00 56.23
CA ASN A 161 -4.43 -12.90 57.28
C ASN A 161 -5.42 -12.89 58.45
N PRO A 162 -6.03 -14.02 58.82
CA PRO A 162 -6.80 -14.10 60.03
C PRO A 162 -5.83 -14.04 61.23
N SER A 163 -6.06 -13.08 62.11
CA SER A 163 -5.40 -12.90 63.40
C SER A 163 -5.68 -14.07 64.33
#